data_dad54cfecb38e52349599a704cc94c65
#
_entry.id   dad54cfecb38e52349599a704cc94c65
#
_cell.length_a   1.000
_cell.length_b   1.000
_cell.length_c   1.000
_cell.angle_alpha   90.00
_cell.angle_beta   90.00
_cell.angle_gamma   90.00
#
_symmetry.space_group_name_H-M   'P 1'
#
loop_
_entity.id
_entity.type
_entity.pdbx_description
1 polymer ?
#
loop_
_entity_poly.entity_id
_entity_poly.type
_entity_poly.pdbx_seq_one_letter_code
_entity_poly.pdbx_strand_id
1 'polypeptide(L)'
;MVLKGKKVVVVGGSSGIGLATAEMAKHEGADVIVASRNVTKLDAVAEKLNAVAIPADVTSDQSVMDLFRRSGPVDHVVITAAQLRTGPFKSVSMDDVRATMESKFWGAWRVARSADIRPGGSLTLVTGFLSVRPRPNSAIVGSVNGALESLSRALALELAPVRVNAVSPGVIDTPIRAAMPEEARRDMLAKTAANLPVGRVGQSEDIARQILAFMANGFATGSIVYIDGGALVS
;
A
#
# COMPACT_ATOMS: atom_id res chain seq x y z
N MET A 1 19.59 5.61 -11.75
CA MET A 1 18.58 4.54 -11.72
C MET A 1 18.92 3.58 -10.58
N VAL A 2 18.27 3.79 -9.45
CA VAL A 2 18.57 3.09 -8.19
C VAL A 2 18.07 1.64 -8.20
N LEU A 3 17.05 1.35 -9.03
CA LEU A 3 16.42 0.03 -9.11
C LEU A 3 16.75 -0.71 -10.42
N LYS A 4 17.80 -0.32 -11.12
CA LYS A 4 18.17 -0.97 -12.39
C LYS A 4 18.40 -2.48 -12.19
N GLY A 5 17.66 -3.28 -12.96
CA GLY A 5 17.71 -4.75 -12.93
C GLY A 5 17.08 -5.37 -11.66
N LYS A 6 16.38 -4.58 -10.84
CA LYS A 6 15.63 -5.07 -9.68
C LYS A 6 14.21 -5.46 -10.10
N LYS A 7 13.74 -6.60 -9.64
CA LYS A 7 12.37 -7.06 -9.86
C LYS A 7 11.48 -6.60 -8.72
N VAL A 8 10.46 -5.80 -9.05
CA VAL A 8 9.53 -5.18 -8.10
C VAL A 8 8.12 -5.68 -8.34
N VAL A 9 7.47 -6.26 -7.33
CA VAL A 9 6.05 -6.63 -7.36
C VAL A 9 5.24 -5.60 -6.60
N VAL A 10 4.23 -5.00 -7.26
CA VAL A 10 3.30 -4.05 -6.65
C VAL A 10 1.91 -4.67 -6.57
N VAL A 11 1.52 -5.14 -5.39
CA VAL A 11 0.18 -5.68 -5.12
C VAL A 11 -0.77 -4.53 -4.81
N GLY A 12 -1.77 -4.34 -5.68
CA GLY A 12 -2.61 -3.13 -5.74
C GLY A 12 -2.08 -2.10 -6.76
N GLY A 13 -1.25 -2.54 -7.73
CA GLY A 13 -0.52 -1.69 -8.67
C GLY A 13 -1.37 -1.05 -9.79
N SER A 14 -2.69 -1.27 -9.84
CA SER A 14 -3.53 -0.77 -10.94
C SER A 14 -4.14 0.61 -10.71
N SER A 15 -3.90 1.26 -9.56
CA SER A 15 -4.41 2.60 -9.26
C SER A 15 -3.73 3.24 -8.06
N GLY A 16 -3.90 4.56 -7.89
CA GLY A 16 -3.49 5.32 -6.71
C GLY A 16 -2.02 5.12 -6.34
N ILE A 17 -1.74 4.93 -5.07
CA ILE A 17 -0.38 4.77 -4.53
C ILE A 17 0.37 3.63 -5.22
N GLY A 18 -0.29 2.50 -5.46
CA GLY A 18 0.34 1.36 -6.12
C GLY A 18 0.75 1.67 -7.56
N LEU A 19 -0.12 2.34 -8.32
CA LEU A 19 0.21 2.77 -9.69
C LEU A 19 1.40 3.75 -9.69
N ALA A 20 1.35 4.78 -8.86
CA ALA A 20 2.45 5.75 -8.75
C ALA A 20 3.78 5.07 -8.35
N THR A 21 3.71 4.07 -7.45
CA THR A 21 4.88 3.26 -7.08
C THR A 21 5.42 2.46 -8.28
N ALA A 22 4.54 1.84 -9.05
CA ALA A 22 4.94 1.07 -10.24
C ALA A 22 5.57 1.98 -11.31
N GLU A 23 4.97 3.15 -11.57
CA GLU A 23 5.50 4.15 -12.51
C GLU A 23 6.89 4.63 -12.10
N MET A 24 7.06 5.01 -10.84
CA MET A 24 8.35 5.48 -10.33
C MET A 24 9.40 4.37 -10.30
N ALA A 25 9.05 3.14 -9.91
CA ALA A 25 9.97 2.01 -9.93
C ALA A 25 10.43 1.69 -11.37
N LYS A 26 9.52 1.77 -12.33
CA LYS A 26 9.85 1.60 -13.77
C LYS A 26 10.81 2.69 -14.25
N HIS A 27 10.55 3.94 -13.88
CA HIS A 27 11.43 5.07 -14.21
C HIS A 27 12.84 4.89 -13.61
N GLU A 28 12.94 4.29 -12.42
CA GLU A 28 14.20 3.93 -11.76
C GLU A 28 14.87 2.66 -12.32
N GLY A 29 14.33 2.09 -13.40
CA GLY A 29 14.93 0.99 -14.15
C GLY A 29 14.58 -0.39 -13.63
N ALA A 30 13.52 -0.53 -12.81
CA ALA A 30 13.08 -1.82 -12.33
C ALA A 30 12.32 -2.63 -13.39
N ASP A 31 12.38 -3.96 -13.25
CA ASP A 31 11.46 -4.90 -13.88
C ASP A 31 10.20 -4.98 -13.00
N VAL A 32 9.12 -4.35 -13.46
CA VAL A 32 7.91 -4.17 -12.65
C VAL A 32 6.88 -5.24 -12.98
N ILE A 33 6.33 -5.86 -11.94
CA ILE A 33 5.14 -6.71 -11.99
C ILE A 33 4.04 -5.98 -11.22
N VAL A 34 2.91 -5.73 -11.88
CA VAL A 34 1.71 -5.17 -11.25
C VAL A 34 0.68 -6.27 -11.02
N ALA A 35 0.08 -6.28 -9.82
CA ALA A 35 -0.93 -7.26 -9.46
C ALA A 35 -2.17 -6.57 -8.90
N SER A 36 -3.36 -6.95 -9.37
CA SER A 36 -4.65 -6.52 -8.86
C SER A 36 -5.79 -7.43 -9.36
N ARG A 37 -7.00 -7.24 -8.84
CA ARG A 37 -8.18 -8.03 -9.22
C ARG A 37 -8.80 -7.60 -10.55
N ASN A 38 -8.76 -6.32 -10.87
CA ASN A 38 -9.37 -5.79 -12.09
C ASN A 38 -8.42 -5.98 -13.28
N VAL A 39 -8.68 -7.03 -14.06
CA VAL A 39 -7.82 -7.44 -15.19
C VAL A 39 -7.72 -6.32 -16.23
N THR A 40 -8.83 -5.71 -16.63
CA THR A 40 -8.84 -4.65 -17.66
C THR A 40 -7.96 -3.46 -17.27
N LYS A 41 -8.07 -2.97 -16.01
CA LYS A 41 -7.22 -1.89 -15.53
C LYS A 41 -5.77 -2.32 -15.39
N LEU A 42 -5.55 -3.56 -15.00
CA LEU A 42 -4.23 -4.13 -14.81
C LEU A 42 -3.47 -4.22 -16.13
N ASP A 43 -4.12 -4.74 -17.17
CA ASP A 43 -3.54 -4.88 -18.52
C ASP A 43 -3.21 -3.51 -19.11
N ALA A 44 -4.10 -2.53 -18.99
CA ALA A 44 -3.84 -1.17 -19.47
C ALA A 44 -2.63 -0.52 -18.78
N VAL A 45 -2.46 -0.75 -17.47
CA VAL A 45 -1.28 -0.26 -16.74
C VAL A 45 -0.02 -1.00 -17.18
N ALA A 46 -0.08 -2.31 -17.32
CA ALA A 46 1.06 -3.11 -17.75
C ALA A 46 1.55 -2.73 -19.16
N GLU A 47 0.63 -2.52 -20.08
CA GLU A 47 0.93 -2.02 -21.43
C GLU A 47 1.61 -0.64 -21.38
N LYS A 48 0.99 0.33 -20.67
CA LYS A 48 1.54 1.69 -20.52
C LYS A 48 2.96 1.70 -19.96
N LEU A 49 3.24 0.83 -18.98
CA LEU A 49 4.52 0.81 -18.27
C LEU A 49 5.54 -0.17 -18.87
N ASN A 50 5.17 -0.94 -19.89
CA ASN A 50 5.94 -2.11 -20.31
C ASN A 50 6.31 -2.98 -19.10
N ALA A 51 5.28 -3.35 -18.31
CA ALA A 51 5.36 -4.15 -17.10
C ALA A 51 4.65 -5.48 -17.29
N VAL A 52 4.82 -6.40 -16.36
CA VAL A 52 4.09 -7.69 -16.36
C VAL A 52 2.80 -7.56 -15.55
N ALA A 53 1.68 -7.96 -16.12
CA ALA A 53 0.39 -8.06 -15.42
C ALA A 53 0.19 -9.48 -14.86
N ILE A 54 -0.08 -9.59 -13.56
CA ILE A 54 -0.51 -10.84 -12.94
C ILE A 54 -1.78 -10.59 -12.13
N PRO A 55 -2.96 -11.08 -12.59
CA PRO A 55 -4.18 -10.97 -11.79
C PRO A 55 -4.02 -11.65 -10.44
N ALA A 56 -4.40 -10.93 -9.37
CA ALA A 56 -4.34 -11.47 -8.01
C ALA A 56 -5.40 -10.87 -7.09
N ASP A 57 -6.02 -11.74 -6.30
CA ASP A 57 -6.92 -11.38 -5.20
C ASP A 57 -6.26 -11.72 -3.88
N VAL A 58 -5.98 -10.69 -3.08
CA VAL A 58 -5.32 -10.85 -1.76
C VAL A 58 -6.21 -11.56 -0.72
N THR A 59 -7.50 -11.75 -1.01
CA THR A 59 -8.42 -12.51 -0.15
C THR A 59 -8.42 -14.01 -0.45
N SER A 60 -7.66 -14.44 -1.45
CA SER A 60 -7.54 -15.85 -1.86
C SER A 60 -6.10 -16.33 -1.70
N ASP A 61 -5.88 -17.34 -0.85
CA ASP A 61 -4.58 -17.97 -0.65
C ASP A 61 -4.01 -18.49 -1.98
N GLN A 62 -4.85 -19.21 -2.76
CA GLN A 62 -4.42 -19.77 -4.04
C GLN A 62 -4.01 -18.67 -5.02
N SER A 63 -4.77 -17.59 -5.10
CA SER A 63 -4.46 -16.47 -6.00
C SER A 63 -3.13 -15.79 -5.67
N VAL A 64 -2.84 -15.62 -4.38
CA VAL A 64 -1.56 -15.05 -3.92
C VAL A 64 -0.39 -16.02 -4.17
N MET A 65 -0.58 -17.32 -3.92
CA MET A 65 0.44 -18.34 -4.24
C MET A 65 0.74 -18.36 -5.75
N ASP A 66 -0.28 -18.28 -6.59
CA ASP A 66 -0.12 -18.24 -8.06
C ASP A 66 0.60 -16.99 -8.53
N LEU A 67 0.35 -15.83 -7.90
CA LEU A 67 1.09 -14.61 -8.16
C LEU A 67 2.60 -14.84 -8.00
N PHE A 68 3.02 -15.37 -6.83
CA PHE A 68 4.45 -15.52 -6.54
C PHE A 68 5.09 -16.70 -7.27
N ARG A 69 4.35 -17.76 -7.56
CA ARG A 69 4.83 -18.82 -8.48
C ARG A 69 5.15 -18.26 -9.86
N ARG A 70 4.30 -17.37 -10.40
CA ARG A 70 4.49 -16.77 -11.73
C ARG A 70 5.55 -15.67 -11.74
N SER A 71 5.67 -14.90 -10.66
CA SER A 71 6.71 -13.87 -10.56
C SER A 71 8.11 -14.47 -10.36
N GLY A 72 8.20 -15.64 -9.75
CA GLY A 72 9.47 -16.19 -9.26
C GLY A 72 10.12 -15.30 -8.19
N PRO A 73 11.42 -15.53 -7.88
CA PRO A 73 12.13 -14.71 -6.89
C PRO A 73 12.18 -13.23 -7.30
N VAL A 74 11.93 -12.33 -6.32
CA VAL A 74 11.85 -10.89 -6.52
C VAL A 74 12.78 -10.12 -5.58
N ASP A 75 13.09 -8.85 -5.90
CA ASP A 75 13.90 -8.02 -5.02
C ASP A 75 13.04 -7.21 -4.05
N HIS A 76 11.90 -6.69 -4.50
CA HIS A 76 11.04 -5.86 -3.66
C HIS A 76 9.56 -6.20 -3.86
N VAL A 77 8.81 -6.19 -2.76
CA VAL A 77 7.36 -6.35 -2.76
C VAL A 77 6.73 -5.15 -2.05
N VAL A 78 5.68 -4.58 -2.66
CA VAL A 78 4.89 -3.48 -2.09
C VAL A 78 3.43 -3.90 -2.01
N ILE A 79 2.81 -3.70 -0.85
CA ILE A 79 1.41 -4.03 -0.62
C ILE A 79 0.62 -2.75 -0.40
N THR A 80 -0.17 -2.39 -1.41
CA THR A 80 -1.12 -1.25 -1.36
C THR A 80 -2.56 -1.72 -1.46
N ALA A 81 -2.79 -2.99 -1.80
CA ALA A 81 -4.12 -3.55 -1.96
C ALA A 81 -4.91 -3.51 -0.65
N ALA A 82 -6.07 -2.89 -0.67
CA ALA A 82 -7.00 -2.86 0.44
C ALA A 82 -8.42 -2.55 -0.03
N GLN A 83 -9.41 -3.16 0.62
CA GLN A 83 -10.79 -2.76 0.55
C GLN A 83 -11.20 -2.26 1.93
N LEU A 84 -11.41 -0.95 2.05
CA LEU A 84 -11.70 -0.31 3.32
C LEU A 84 -13.20 -0.02 3.42
N ARG A 85 -13.79 -0.36 4.57
CA ARG A 85 -15.13 0.02 4.96
C ARG A 85 -15.05 0.89 6.20
N THR A 86 -15.86 1.92 6.27
CA THR A 86 -15.93 2.84 7.40
C THR A 86 -17.38 3.04 7.81
N GLY A 87 -17.61 3.39 9.06
CA GLY A 87 -18.95 3.64 9.57
C GLY A 87 -18.95 3.84 11.08
N PRO A 88 -20.06 4.32 11.66
CA PRO A 88 -20.19 4.47 13.10
C PRO A 88 -20.00 3.13 13.79
N PHE A 89 -19.21 3.10 14.87
CA PHE A 89 -18.79 1.86 15.53
C PHE A 89 -19.94 0.90 15.88
N LYS A 90 -21.07 1.44 16.38
CA LYS A 90 -22.21 0.63 16.79
C LYS A 90 -23.09 0.11 15.67
N SER A 91 -22.96 0.67 14.44
CA SER A 91 -23.84 0.37 13.31
C SER A 91 -23.12 -0.17 12.08
N VAL A 92 -21.77 -0.10 12.04
CA VAL A 92 -21.02 -0.77 10.97
C VAL A 92 -21.25 -2.27 11.02
N SER A 93 -21.56 -2.89 9.89
CA SER A 93 -21.83 -4.32 9.85
C SER A 93 -20.58 -5.15 10.17
N MET A 94 -20.75 -6.28 10.87
CA MET A 94 -19.63 -7.20 11.11
C MET A 94 -19.06 -7.77 9.82
N ASP A 95 -19.84 -7.83 8.75
CA ASP A 95 -19.35 -8.27 7.44
C ASP A 95 -18.42 -7.24 6.81
N ASP A 96 -18.71 -5.94 6.94
CA ASP A 96 -17.79 -4.87 6.53
C ASP A 96 -16.50 -4.85 7.36
N VAL A 97 -16.61 -5.11 8.67
CA VAL A 97 -15.46 -5.26 9.57
C VAL A 97 -14.58 -6.43 9.12
N ARG A 98 -15.18 -7.61 8.91
CA ARG A 98 -14.47 -8.81 8.43
C ARG A 98 -13.85 -8.58 7.05
N ALA A 99 -14.59 -7.99 6.09
CA ALA A 99 -14.09 -7.71 4.75
C ALA A 99 -12.87 -6.76 4.77
N THR A 100 -12.88 -5.77 5.67
CA THR A 100 -11.75 -4.85 5.84
C THR A 100 -10.51 -5.58 6.39
N MET A 101 -10.69 -6.42 7.43
CA MET A 101 -9.63 -7.26 7.99
C MET A 101 -9.11 -8.23 6.94
N GLU A 102 -10.01 -8.90 6.22
CA GLU A 102 -9.70 -9.91 5.22
C GLU A 102 -8.84 -9.35 4.08
N SER A 103 -9.25 -8.19 3.54
CA SER A 103 -8.53 -7.61 2.41
C SER A 103 -7.22 -6.94 2.80
N LYS A 104 -7.16 -6.27 3.95
CA LYS A 104 -6.00 -5.45 4.31
C LYS A 104 -5.01 -6.19 5.21
N PHE A 105 -5.48 -6.80 6.31
CA PHE A 105 -4.58 -7.50 7.23
C PHE A 105 -4.21 -8.90 6.71
N TRP A 106 -5.21 -9.76 6.51
CA TRP A 106 -4.96 -11.11 6.04
C TRP A 106 -4.41 -11.14 4.62
N GLY A 107 -4.82 -10.18 3.78
CA GLY A 107 -4.22 -9.98 2.46
C GLY A 107 -2.73 -9.69 2.54
N ALA A 108 -2.31 -8.77 3.41
CA ALA A 108 -0.89 -8.48 3.63
C ALA A 108 -0.12 -9.69 4.21
N TRP A 109 -0.73 -10.42 5.13
CA TRP A 109 -0.17 -11.64 5.71
C TRP A 109 0.10 -12.71 4.62
N ARG A 110 -0.90 -12.98 3.76
CA ARG A 110 -0.75 -13.94 2.65
C ARG A 110 0.36 -13.55 1.70
N VAL A 111 0.42 -12.27 1.33
CA VAL A 111 1.47 -11.75 0.45
C VAL A 111 2.84 -11.91 1.10
N ALA A 112 3.00 -11.50 2.35
CA ALA A 112 4.27 -11.60 3.07
C ALA A 112 4.74 -13.06 3.19
N ARG A 113 3.80 -13.99 3.46
CA ARG A 113 4.09 -15.42 3.60
C ARG A 113 4.47 -16.09 2.28
N SER A 114 3.87 -15.66 1.16
CA SER A 114 4.04 -16.33 -0.14
C SER A 114 5.16 -15.74 -0.99
N ALA A 115 5.64 -14.54 -0.67
CA ALA A 115 6.64 -13.84 -1.44
C ALA A 115 8.02 -14.45 -1.26
N ASP A 116 8.66 -14.84 -2.38
CA ASP A 116 10.06 -15.25 -2.42
C ASP A 116 10.93 -14.01 -2.68
N ILE A 117 11.30 -13.32 -1.60
CA ILE A 117 12.11 -12.09 -1.65
C ILE A 117 13.59 -12.45 -1.45
N ARG A 118 14.43 -12.04 -2.40
CA ARG A 118 15.87 -12.30 -2.32
C ARG A 118 16.50 -11.64 -1.09
N PRO A 119 17.56 -12.26 -0.52
CA PRO A 119 18.33 -11.63 0.55
C PRO A 119 18.74 -10.18 0.22
N GLY A 120 18.57 -9.27 1.16
CA GLY A 120 18.81 -7.84 0.96
C GLY A 120 17.68 -7.07 0.24
N GLY A 121 16.66 -7.77 -0.22
CA GLY A 121 15.45 -7.18 -0.76
C GLY A 121 14.56 -6.54 0.31
N SER A 122 13.34 -6.12 -0.06
CA SER A 122 12.42 -5.50 0.90
C SER A 122 10.95 -5.81 0.66
N LEU A 123 10.20 -5.81 1.76
CA LEU A 123 8.75 -5.79 1.80
C LEU A 123 8.30 -4.44 2.37
N THR A 124 7.41 -3.73 1.68
CA THR A 124 6.83 -2.47 2.17
C THR A 124 5.31 -2.57 2.25
N LEU A 125 4.78 -2.32 3.44
CA LEU A 125 3.34 -2.27 3.69
C LEU A 125 2.85 -0.82 3.66
N VAL A 126 1.66 -0.58 3.09
CA VAL A 126 0.99 0.71 3.18
C VAL A 126 -0.12 0.61 4.22
N THR A 127 0.04 1.36 5.32
CA THR A 127 -0.87 1.38 6.47
C THR A 127 -1.80 2.60 6.42
N GLY A 128 -1.68 3.54 7.34
CA GLY A 128 -2.42 4.79 7.38
C GLY A 128 -2.46 5.40 8.79
N PHE A 129 -2.37 6.71 8.88
CA PHE A 129 -2.21 7.48 10.11
C PHE A 129 -3.33 7.32 11.15
N LEU A 130 -4.46 6.71 10.78
CA LEU A 130 -5.58 6.46 11.69
C LEU A 130 -5.25 5.46 12.81
N SER A 131 -4.11 4.75 12.72
CA SER A 131 -3.56 3.92 13.81
C SER A 131 -3.17 4.76 15.04
N VAL A 132 -2.68 5.98 14.82
CA VAL A 132 -2.18 6.87 15.87
C VAL A 132 -3.02 8.12 16.06
N ARG A 133 -3.76 8.55 15.04
CA ARG A 133 -4.71 9.67 15.10
C ARG A 133 -6.10 9.24 14.62
N PRO A 134 -6.88 8.54 15.45
CA PRO A 134 -8.20 8.05 15.06
C PRO A 134 -9.17 9.20 14.81
N ARG A 135 -10.19 8.93 13.98
CA ARG A 135 -11.29 9.84 13.68
C ARG A 135 -12.62 9.11 13.87
N PRO A 136 -13.73 9.84 14.06
CA PRO A 136 -15.05 9.20 14.04
C PRO A 136 -15.23 8.30 12.81
N ASN A 137 -15.94 7.20 12.97
CA ASN A 137 -16.23 6.21 11.93
C ASN A 137 -15.00 5.46 11.34
N SER A 138 -13.83 5.54 11.99
CA SER A 138 -12.59 4.93 11.49
C SER A 138 -12.04 3.79 12.37
N ALA A 139 -12.80 3.30 13.35
CA ALA A 139 -12.31 2.32 14.31
C ALA A 139 -11.67 1.10 13.65
N ILE A 140 -12.37 0.46 12.71
CA ILE A 140 -11.82 -0.73 12.03
C ILE A 140 -10.57 -0.40 11.21
N VAL A 141 -10.56 0.73 10.49
CA VAL A 141 -9.42 1.11 9.66
C VAL A 141 -8.19 1.45 10.51
N GLY A 142 -8.39 2.17 11.64
CA GLY A 142 -7.34 2.45 12.60
C GLY A 142 -6.75 1.18 13.21
N SER A 143 -7.62 0.24 13.63
CA SER A 143 -7.20 -1.04 14.20
C SER A 143 -6.38 -1.88 13.22
N VAL A 144 -6.83 -1.99 11.97
CA VAL A 144 -6.10 -2.72 10.93
C VAL A 144 -4.75 -2.08 10.63
N ASN A 145 -4.68 -0.75 10.56
CA ASN A 145 -3.42 -0.04 10.35
C ASN A 145 -2.44 -0.32 11.49
N GLY A 146 -2.88 -0.24 12.75
CA GLY A 146 -2.05 -0.55 13.91
C GLY A 146 -1.57 -2.01 13.92
N ALA A 147 -2.44 -2.95 13.54
CA ALA A 147 -2.06 -4.36 13.39
C ALA A 147 -0.97 -4.55 12.32
N LEU A 148 -1.07 -3.87 11.17
CA LEU A 148 -0.05 -3.92 10.12
C LEU A 148 1.27 -3.26 10.55
N GLU A 149 1.23 -2.18 11.33
CA GLU A 149 2.43 -1.56 11.88
C GLU A 149 3.15 -2.49 12.86
N SER A 150 2.40 -3.21 13.70
CA SER A 150 2.96 -4.25 14.57
C SER A 150 3.52 -5.42 13.76
N LEU A 151 2.77 -5.91 12.77
CA LEU A 151 3.20 -6.99 11.88
C LEU A 151 4.50 -6.62 11.14
N SER A 152 4.63 -5.38 10.66
CA SER A 152 5.83 -4.98 9.93
C SER A 152 7.10 -5.05 10.79
N ARG A 153 7.00 -4.73 12.10
CA ARG A 153 8.13 -4.86 13.04
C ARG A 153 8.47 -6.32 13.31
N ALA A 154 7.47 -7.16 13.51
CA ALA A 154 7.68 -8.59 13.71
C ALA A 154 8.34 -9.24 12.48
N LEU A 155 7.81 -8.96 11.28
CA LEU A 155 8.36 -9.50 10.04
C LEU A 155 9.79 -9.00 9.74
N ALA A 156 10.16 -7.81 10.21
CA ALA A 156 11.52 -7.31 10.07
C ALA A 156 12.56 -8.19 10.80
N LEU A 157 12.13 -8.90 11.84
CA LEU A 157 12.95 -9.88 12.56
C LEU A 157 12.84 -11.28 11.93
N GLU A 158 11.61 -11.72 11.63
CA GLU A 158 11.36 -13.09 11.16
C GLU A 158 11.82 -13.34 9.72
N LEU A 159 11.82 -12.31 8.87
CA LEU A 159 12.24 -12.43 7.47
C LEU A 159 13.68 -11.96 7.21
N ALA A 160 14.45 -11.62 8.25
CA ALA A 160 15.83 -11.19 8.06
C ALA A 160 16.62 -12.22 7.22
N PRO A 161 17.43 -11.81 6.24
CA PRO A 161 17.89 -10.44 5.95
C PRO A 161 16.98 -9.63 4.98
N VAL A 162 15.76 -10.06 4.72
CA VAL A 162 14.77 -9.23 3.99
C VAL A 162 14.32 -8.10 4.90
N ARG A 163 14.37 -6.87 4.39
CA ARG A 163 13.97 -5.68 5.15
C ARG A 163 12.45 -5.47 5.06
N VAL A 164 11.81 -5.19 6.17
CA VAL A 164 10.36 -4.94 6.21
C VAL A 164 10.08 -3.59 6.83
N ASN A 165 9.32 -2.75 6.13
CA ASN A 165 8.97 -1.41 6.57
C ASN A 165 7.49 -1.10 6.27
N ALA A 166 6.96 -0.05 6.89
CA ALA A 166 5.64 0.46 6.60
C ALA A 166 5.67 1.96 6.27
N VAL A 167 4.88 2.36 5.28
CA VAL A 167 4.54 3.76 5.05
C VAL A 167 3.11 3.98 5.53
N SER A 168 2.92 5.03 6.33
CA SER A 168 1.64 5.39 6.95
C SER A 168 1.16 6.73 6.37
N PRO A 169 0.33 6.71 5.30
CA PRO A 169 -0.16 7.92 4.66
C PRO A 169 -1.16 8.69 5.52
N GLY A 170 -1.17 10.01 5.36
CA GLY A 170 -2.27 10.90 5.74
C GLY A 170 -3.44 10.83 4.75
N VAL A 171 -4.09 11.97 4.53
CA VAL A 171 -5.13 12.07 3.51
C VAL A 171 -4.47 12.26 2.14
N ILE A 172 -4.61 11.24 1.31
CA ILE A 172 -4.08 11.22 -0.06
C ILE A 172 -5.23 11.29 -1.05
N ASP A 173 -5.10 12.12 -2.07
CA ASP A 173 -6.07 12.18 -3.16
C ASP A 173 -5.87 10.98 -4.11
N THR A 174 -6.75 10.00 -3.96
CA THR A 174 -6.69 8.74 -4.70
C THR A 174 -8.07 8.30 -5.17
N PRO A 175 -8.16 7.40 -6.17
CA PRO A 175 -9.43 6.84 -6.64
C PRO A 175 -10.27 6.11 -5.59
N ILE A 176 -9.75 5.82 -4.41
CA ILE A 176 -10.52 5.22 -3.32
C ILE A 176 -11.74 6.08 -2.93
N ARG A 177 -11.71 7.37 -3.25
CA ARG A 177 -12.81 8.32 -3.03
C ARG A 177 -13.65 8.59 -4.26
N ALA A 178 -13.45 7.85 -5.35
CA ALA A 178 -14.18 8.07 -6.62
C ALA A 178 -15.71 7.86 -6.50
N ALA A 179 -16.17 7.15 -5.46
CA ALA A 179 -17.60 7.00 -5.18
C ALA A 179 -18.24 8.23 -4.53
N MET A 180 -17.44 9.20 -4.06
CA MET A 180 -17.97 10.47 -3.51
C MET A 180 -18.41 11.38 -4.66
N PRO A 181 -19.52 12.13 -4.50
CA PRO A 181 -19.83 13.24 -5.40
C PRO A 181 -18.64 14.20 -5.51
N GLU A 182 -18.35 14.68 -6.71
CA GLU A 182 -17.13 15.45 -6.99
C GLU A 182 -17.03 16.72 -6.13
N GLU A 183 -18.14 17.45 -5.95
CA GLU A 183 -18.18 18.64 -5.10
C GLU A 183 -17.87 18.32 -3.64
N ALA A 184 -18.50 17.28 -3.09
CA ALA A 184 -18.23 16.83 -1.71
C ALA A 184 -16.79 16.37 -1.51
N ARG A 185 -16.21 15.71 -2.52
CA ARG A 185 -14.80 15.32 -2.51
C ARG A 185 -13.89 16.55 -2.51
N ARG A 186 -14.13 17.52 -3.41
CA ARG A 186 -13.36 18.74 -3.50
C ARG A 186 -13.40 19.54 -2.19
N ASP A 187 -14.59 19.72 -1.61
CA ASP A 187 -14.76 20.43 -0.34
C ASP A 187 -14.05 19.73 0.82
N MET A 188 -14.15 18.42 0.89
CA MET A 188 -13.43 17.62 1.91
C MET A 188 -11.93 17.76 1.76
N LEU A 189 -11.38 17.70 0.54
CA LEU A 189 -9.95 17.84 0.28
C LEU A 189 -9.47 19.26 0.62
N ALA A 190 -10.23 20.30 0.24
CA ALA A 190 -9.91 21.70 0.55
C ALA A 190 -9.90 21.98 2.07
N LYS A 191 -10.92 21.50 2.79
CA LYS A 191 -10.99 21.61 4.26
C LYS A 191 -9.83 20.87 4.93
N THR A 192 -9.46 19.69 4.40
CA THR A 192 -8.32 18.94 4.92
C THR A 192 -7.02 19.71 4.67
N ALA A 193 -6.79 20.21 3.47
CA ALA A 193 -5.59 20.97 3.10
C ALA A 193 -5.39 22.19 4.01
N ALA A 194 -6.46 22.93 4.31
CA ALA A 194 -6.42 24.12 5.17
C ALA A 194 -5.97 23.82 6.61
N ASN A 195 -6.13 22.57 7.08
CA ASN A 195 -5.75 22.14 8.43
C ASN A 195 -4.41 21.40 8.47
N LEU A 196 -3.74 21.21 7.33
CA LEU A 196 -2.45 20.55 7.29
C LEU A 196 -1.31 21.57 7.28
N PRO A 197 -0.24 21.39 8.07
CA PRO A 197 0.93 22.27 8.08
C PRO A 197 1.53 22.50 6.69
N VAL A 198 1.50 21.50 5.80
CA VAL A 198 1.99 21.64 4.42
C VAL A 198 1.02 22.34 3.48
N GLY A 199 -0.19 22.71 3.92
CA GLY A 199 -1.17 23.46 3.14
C GLY A 199 -1.82 22.72 1.97
N ARG A 200 -1.61 21.41 1.85
CA ARG A 200 -2.20 20.57 0.79
C ARG A 200 -2.46 19.15 1.27
N VAL A 201 -3.36 18.44 0.61
CA VAL A 201 -3.46 16.98 0.71
C VAL A 201 -2.32 16.31 -0.03
N GLY A 202 -1.99 15.09 0.37
CA GLY A 202 -0.97 14.29 -0.30
C GLY A 202 -1.42 13.78 -1.66
N GLN A 203 -0.45 13.53 -2.53
CA GLN A 203 -0.63 12.82 -3.81
C GLN A 203 -0.04 11.41 -3.71
N SER A 204 -0.44 10.53 -4.62
CA SER A 204 0.08 9.14 -4.65
C SER A 204 1.60 9.10 -4.75
N GLU A 205 2.20 10.05 -5.46
CA GLU A 205 3.64 10.18 -5.66
C GLU A 205 4.39 10.54 -4.38
N ASP A 206 3.76 11.27 -3.44
CA ASP A 206 4.38 11.59 -2.15
C ASP A 206 4.66 10.30 -1.36
N ILE A 207 3.73 9.34 -1.43
CA ILE A 207 3.87 8.04 -0.79
C ILE A 207 4.83 7.13 -1.55
N ALA A 208 4.72 7.12 -2.88
CA ALA A 208 5.57 6.31 -3.75
C ALA A 208 7.07 6.66 -3.56
N ARG A 209 7.43 7.93 -3.40
CA ARG A 209 8.81 8.36 -3.10
C ARG A 209 9.35 7.71 -1.84
N GLN A 210 8.56 7.66 -0.76
CA GLN A 210 8.99 7.00 0.47
C GLN A 210 9.11 5.50 0.31
N ILE A 211 8.22 4.87 -0.45
CA ILE A 211 8.30 3.44 -0.76
C ILE A 211 9.62 3.12 -1.50
N LEU A 212 9.97 3.92 -2.52
CA LEU A 212 11.22 3.75 -3.24
C LEU A 212 12.44 4.01 -2.34
N ALA A 213 12.36 4.99 -1.43
CA ALA A 213 13.42 5.23 -0.45
C ALA A 213 13.68 4.00 0.42
N PHE A 214 12.63 3.26 0.83
CA PHE A 214 12.80 1.99 1.55
C PHE A 214 13.41 0.88 0.68
N MET A 215 13.12 0.84 -0.61
CA MET A 215 13.77 -0.11 -1.51
C MET A 215 15.28 0.20 -1.62
N ALA A 216 15.63 1.47 -1.77
CA ALA A 216 17.00 1.95 -1.99
C ALA A 216 17.88 1.94 -0.73
N ASN A 217 17.30 2.19 0.46
CA ASN A 217 18.04 2.28 1.71
C ASN A 217 18.21 0.90 2.35
N GLY A 218 19.37 0.28 2.15
CA GLY A 218 19.72 -1.05 2.69
C GLY A 218 19.82 -1.12 4.22
N PHE A 219 19.75 0.01 4.93
CA PHE A 219 19.82 0.04 6.40
C PHE A 219 18.46 0.27 7.08
N ALA A 220 17.39 0.50 6.30
CA ALA A 220 16.04 0.72 6.82
C ALA A 220 15.27 -0.60 6.93
N THR A 221 14.97 -1.02 8.16
CA THR A 221 14.07 -2.16 8.46
C THR A 221 13.33 -1.90 9.77
N GLY A 222 12.14 -2.48 9.96
CA GLY A 222 11.29 -2.32 11.15
C GLY A 222 10.72 -0.90 11.32
N SER A 223 10.90 -0.04 10.33
CA SER A 223 10.55 1.38 10.42
C SER A 223 9.12 1.63 9.93
N ILE A 224 8.43 2.56 10.60
CA ILE A 224 7.15 3.10 10.16
C ILE A 224 7.35 4.58 9.93
N VAL A 225 7.10 5.03 8.68
CA VAL A 225 7.24 6.45 8.33
C VAL A 225 5.87 7.03 8.00
N TYR A 226 5.48 8.07 8.72
CA TYR A 226 4.25 8.81 8.51
C TYR A 226 4.49 9.89 7.45
N ILE A 227 3.77 9.79 6.33
CA ILE A 227 3.77 10.77 5.24
C ILE A 227 2.37 11.38 5.17
N ASP A 228 2.13 12.36 6.00
CA ASP A 228 0.78 12.83 6.35
C ASP A 228 0.58 14.35 6.25
N GLY A 229 1.60 15.08 5.80
CA GLY A 229 1.55 16.54 5.68
C GLY A 229 1.50 17.27 7.01
N GLY A 230 1.89 16.62 8.10
CA GLY A 230 1.85 17.15 9.46
C GLY A 230 0.54 16.87 10.18
N ALA A 231 -0.32 15.98 9.66
CA ALA A 231 -1.60 15.67 10.29
C ALA A 231 -1.49 15.11 11.72
N LEU A 232 -0.38 14.52 12.10
CA LEU A 232 -0.17 14.00 13.46
C LEU A 232 0.17 15.08 14.48
N VAL A 233 0.62 16.25 14.05
CA VAL A 233 1.09 17.34 14.92
C VAL A 233 0.24 18.61 14.81
N SER A 234 -0.83 18.58 14.02
CA SER A 234 -1.77 19.69 13.79
C SER A 234 -3.11 19.51 14.52
#